data_9ba5ff236da1dd60d4a8c512eb627812
#
_entry.id   9ba5ff236da1dd60d4a8c512eb627812
#
_cell.length_a   1.000
_cell.length_b   1.000
_cell.length_c   1.000
_cell.angle_alpha   90.00
_cell.angle_beta   90.00
_cell.angle_gamma   90.00
#
_symmetry.space_group_name_H-M   'P 1'
#
loop_
_entity.id
_entity.type
_entity.pdbx_description
1 polymer ?
#
loop_
_entity_poly.entity_id
_entity_poly.type
_entity_poly.pdbx_seq_one_letter_code
_entity_poly.pdbx_strand_id
1 'polypeptide(L)'
;FARLALAAVGQPFAVGALARPVPLLWVAKKGETEVHLLGSFHMLKEGDYPMDPSIELAYANAEALVFEIAPAEMKSPDLSRGLMQAARFEEGGSLRAVLPEATRKKLEAFMGEAAVLGSDSMKPWFITLNMTVSMILQAGFNPALGMDVHFMQRAEADAKPTRGLETVADQIAALSGAPMDEQVL
;
A
#
# COMPACT_ATOMS: atom_id res chain seq x y z
N PHE A 1 -3.72 4.89 18.20
CA PHE A 1 -4.38 4.06 19.25
C PHE A 1 -5.82 4.51 19.40
N ALA A 2 -6.79 3.88 18.75
CA ALA A 2 -8.21 4.07 19.00
C ALA A 2 -8.71 2.91 19.87
N ARG A 3 -9.16 3.20 21.08
CA ARG A 3 -9.85 2.26 21.95
C ARG A 3 -11.29 2.13 21.46
N LEU A 4 -11.67 0.93 21.01
CA LEU A 4 -13.08 0.56 20.87
C LEU A 4 -13.65 0.34 22.27
N ALA A 5 -14.64 1.14 22.65
CA ALA A 5 -15.51 0.86 23.78
C ALA A 5 -16.75 0.13 23.27
N LEU A 6 -16.93 -1.12 23.72
CA LEU A 6 -18.17 -1.89 23.52
C LEU A 6 -19.14 -1.48 24.62
N ALA A 7 -20.28 -0.92 24.26
CA ALA A 7 -21.40 -0.70 25.18
C ALA A 7 -22.73 -1.03 24.55
N ALA A 8 -23.33 -2.08 25.07
CA ALA A 8 -24.75 -2.42 25.31
C ALA A 8 -25.83 -2.05 24.27
N VAL A 9 -26.36 -3.11 23.70
CA VAL A 9 -27.77 -3.55 23.44
C VAL A 9 -28.88 -2.47 23.51
N GLY A 10 -29.58 -2.26 22.37
CA GLY A 10 -31.03 -2.06 22.33
C GLY A 10 -31.53 -0.66 21.93
N GLN A 11 -31.08 -0.12 20.81
CA GLN A 11 -31.90 0.79 20.01
C GLN A 11 -31.53 0.55 18.52
N PRO A 12 -32.50 0.59 17.58
CA PRO A 12 -32.18 0.58 16.18
C PRO A 12 -31.51 1.92 15.86
N PHE A 13 -30.20 1.91 15.72
CA PHE A 13 -29.50 3.05 15.16
C PHE A 13 -30.07 3.28 13.76
N ALA A 14 -30.77 4.39 13.58
CA ALA A 14 -30.94 4.95 12.27
C ALA A 14 -29.51 5.07 11.69
N VAL A 15 -29.20 4.29 10.67
CA VAL A 15 -27.97 4.45 9.88
C VAL A 15 -28.18 5.80 9.17
N GLY A 16 -27.86 6.89 9.87
CA GLY A 16 -27.64 8.16 9.24
C GLY A 16 -26.62 7.92 8.15
N ALA A 17 -26.89 8.42 6.95
CA ALA A 17 -25.93 8.36 5.86
C ALA A 17 -24.55 8.73 6.44
N LEU A 18 -23.64 7.76 6.46
CA LEU A 18 -22.27 7.99 6.92
C LEU A 18 -21.77 9.17 6.09
N ALA A 19 -21.41 10.26 6.77
CA ALA A 19 -20.81 11.40 6.09
C ALA A 19 -19.66 10.84 5.25
N ARG A 20 -19.64 11.17 3.95
CA ARG A 20 -18.56 10.73 3.08
C ARG A 20 -17.25 11.14 3.71
N PRO A 21 -16.24 10.26 3.77
CA PRO A 21 -14.93 10.63 4.30
C PRO A 21 -14.43 11.88 3.60
N VAL A 22 -13.97 12.86 4.38
CA VAL A 22 -13.33 14.05 3.81
C VAL A 22 -12.04 13.60 3.14
N PRO A 23 -11.86 13.88 1.83
CA PRO A 23 -10.64 13.44 1.15
C PRO A 23 -9.42 14.12 1.76
N LEU A 24 -8.31 13.40 1.84
CA LEU A 24 -7.00 13.94 2.22
C LEU A 24 -6.45 14.75 1.04
N LEU A 25 -7.08 15.87 0.74
CA LEU A 25 -6.74 16.73 -0.38
C LEU A 25 -6.37 18.13 0.12
N TRP A 26 -5.15 18.55 -0.19
CA TRP A 26 -4.64 19.88 0.13
C TRP A 26 -4.28 20.64 -1.16
N VAL A 27 -4.32 21.95 -1.09
CA VAL A 27 -3.93 22.83 -2.20
C VAL A 27 -2.83 23.76 -1.71
N ALA A 28 -1.69 23.72 -2.38
CA ALA A 28 -0.62 24.70 -2.20
C ALA A 28 -0.63 25.68 -3.37
N LYS A 29 -0.60 27.01 -3.08
CA LYS A 29 -0.66 28.06 -4.10
C LYS A 29 0.56 28.98 -4.02
N LYS A 30 1.12 29.30 -5.19
CA LYS A 30 2.15 30.33 -5.33
C LYS A 30 1.93 31.13 -6.61
N GLY A 31 1.43 32.36 -6.46
CA GLY A 31 0.97 33.17 -7.60
C GLY A 31 -0.23 32.46 -8.27
N GLU A 32 -0.13 32.22 -9.56
CA GLU A 32 -1.14 31.50 -10.34
C GLU A 32 -0.91 29.99 -10.37
N THR A 33 0.20 29.49 -9.82
CA THR A 33 0.50 28.06 -9.77
C THR A 33 -0.20 27.41 -8.60
N GLU A 34 -0.94 26.34 -8.86
CA GLU A 34 -1.59 25.49 -7.85
C GLU A 34 -1.02 24.07 -7.92
N VAL A 35 -0.75 23.48 -6.74
CA VAL A 35 -0.39 22.08 -6.58
C VAL A 35 -1.40 21.43 -5.65
N HIS A 36 -2.08 20.41 -6.14
CA HIS A 36 -2.98 19.57 -5.37
C HIS A 36 -2.23 18.38 -4.82
N LEU A 37 -2.27 18.18 -3.49
CA LEU A 37 -1.66 17.05 -2.81
C LEU A 37 -2.78 16.13 -2.33
N LEU A 38 -2.88 14.96 -2.93
CA LEU A 38 -3.89 13.96 -2.60
C LEU A 38 -3.23 12.78 -1.87
N GLY A 39 -3.68 12.51 -0.64
CA GLY A 39 -3.32 11.28 0.07
C GLY A 39 -3.91 10.06 -0.65
N SER A 40 -3.07 9.11 -1.01
CA SER A 40 -3.45 7.95 -1.80
C SER A 40 -3.67 6.70 -0.95
N PHE A 41 -4.53 5.80 -1.43
CA PHE A 41 -4.72 4.45 -0.92
C PHE A 41 -4.48 3.45 -2.05
N HIS A 42 -3.53 2.54 -1.84
CA HIS A 42 -3.17 1.53 -2.84
C HIS A 42 -4.22 0.43 -3.03
N MET A 43 -5.18 0.31 -2.10
CA MET A 43 -6.25 -0.68 -2.16
C MET A 43 -7.54 -0.07 -1.64
N LEU A 44 -8.61 -0.20 -2.40
CA LEU A 44 -9.95 0.28 -2.06
C LEU A 44 -10.99 -0.82 -2.28
N LYS A 45 -12.24 -0.52 -1.92
CA LYS A 45 -13.42 -1.36 -2.18
C LYS A 45 -14.29 -0.69 -3.24
N GLU A 46 -15.17 -1.46 -3.88
CA GLU A 46 -16.13 -0.91 -4.85
C GLU A 46 -17.00 0.21 -4.25
N GLY A 47 -17.37 0.07 -2.96
CA GLY A 47 -18.17 1.05 -2.25
C GLY A 47 -17.48 2.39 -1.96
N ASP A 48 -16.17 2.48 -2.17
CA ASP A 48 -15.39 3.72 -2.00
C ASP A 48 -15.53 4.64 -3.24
N TYR A 49 -16.12 4.13 -4.32
CA TYR A 49 -16.42 4.86 -5.54
C TYR A 49 -17.90 5.25 -5.66
N PRO A 50 -18.24 6.37 -6.32
CA PRO A 50 -17.33 7.35 -6.89
C PRO A 50 -16.58 8.12 -5.81
N MET A 51 -15.38 8.61 -6.13
CA MET A 51 -14.60 9.47 -5.25
C MET A 51 -15.32 10.79 -4.97
N ASP A 52 -14.82 11.55 -3.97
CA ASP A 52 -15.37 12.85 -3.65
C ASP A 52 -15.24 13.80 -4.86
N PRO A 53 -16.28 14.62 -5.16
CA PRO A 53 -16.25 15.56 -6.29
C PRO A 53 -15.08 16.54 -6.28
N SER A 54 -14.52 16.87 -5.10
CA SER A 54 -13.34 17.73 -5.02
C SER A 54 -12.08 17.08 -5.60
N ILE A 55 -11.92 15.77 -5.45
CA ILE A 55 -10.83 15.01 -6.06
C ILE A 55 -10.99 14.99 -7.57
N GLU A 56 -12.22 14.77 -8.06
CA GLU A 56 -12.53 14.79 -9.49
C GLU A 56 -12.24 16.15 -10.11
N LEU A 57 -12.59 17.22 -9.41
CA LEU A 57 -12.31 18.59 -9.85
C LEU A 57 -10.79 18.87 -9.87
N ALA A 58 -10.06 18.44 -8.84
CA ALA A 58 -8.61 18.59 -8.79
C ALA A 58 -7.93 17.85 -9.96
N TYR A 59 -8.37 16.62 -10.25
CA TYR A 59 -7.89 15.86 -11.41
C TYR A 59 -8.21 16.58 -12.75
N ALA A 60 -9.43 17.06 -12.90
CA ALA A 60 -9.85 17.73 -14.16
C ALA A 60 -9.00 18.97 -14.44
N ASN A 61 -8.69 19.76 -13.42
CA ASN A 61 -7.90 20.98 -13.53
C ASN A 61 -6.39 20.74 -13.61
N ALA A 62 -5.90 19.55 -13.22
CA ALA A 62 -4.48 19.24 -13.27
C ALA A 62 -3.97 19.12 -14.71
N GLU A 63 -2.91 19.86 -15.04
CA GLU A 63 -2.22 19.77 -16.33
C GLU A 63 -1.31 18.53 -16.42
N ALA A 64 -0.80 18.05 -15.28
CA ALA A 64 0.05 16.89 -15.15
C ALA A 64 -0.19 16.19 -13.81
N LEU A 65 0.11 14.89 -13.73
CA LEU A 65 0.05 14.12 -12.50
C LEU A 65 1.44 13.66 -12.07
N VAL A 66 1.66 13.68 -10.76
CA VAL A 66 2.88 13.18 -10.15
C VAL A 66 2.49 12.07 -9.18
N PHE A 67 3.06 10.89 -9.39
CA PHE A 67 2.86 9.69 -8.57
C PHE A 67 4.10 9.42 -7.72
N GLU A 68 4.01 8.51 -6.76
CA GLU A 68 5.20 8.01 -6.05
C GLU A 68 6.18 7.41 -7.05
N ILE A 69 5.72 6.46 -7.87
CA ILE A 69 6.49 5.87 -8.97
C ILE A 69 5.80 6.22 -10.28
N ALA A 70 6.58 6.55 -11.31
CA ALA A 70 6.04 6.83 -12.62
C ALA A 70 5.29 5.61 -13.20
N PRO A 71 4.13 5.79 -13.88
CA PRO A 71 3.36 4.67 -14.46
C PRO A 71 4.18 3.75 -15.37
N ALA A 72 5.15 4.30 -16.09
CA ALA A 72 6.04 3.52 -16.95
C ALA A 72 6.95 2.57 -16.15
N GLU A 73 7.45 3.02 -15.00
CA GLU A 73 8.26 2.19 -14.11
C GLU A 73 7.43 1.12 -13.38
N MET A 74 6.19 1.46 -13.00
CA MET A 74 5.26 0.47 -12.41
C MET A 74 4.93 -0.69 -13.36
N LYS A 75 4.93 -0.45 -14.65
CA LYS A 75 4.71 -1.48 -15.69
C LYS A 75 6.00 -2.26 -16.04
N SER A 76 7.16 -1.83 -15.54
CA SER A 76 8.44 -2.45 -15.83
C SER A 76 8.59 -3.80 -15.11
N PRO A 77 9.14 -4.84 -15.78
CA PRO A 77 9.50 -6.09 -15.12
C PRO A 77 10.63 -5.92 -14.09
N ASP A 78 11.33 -4.79 -14.10
CA ASP A 78 12.40 -4.49 -13.15
C ASP A 78 11.89 -4.31 -11.73
N LEU A 79 10.64 -3.82 -11.55
CA LEU A 79 10.01 -3.72 -10.25
C LEU A 79 9.91 -5.10 -9.57
N SER A 80 9.30 -6.07 -10.22
CA SER A 80 9.12 -7.41 -9.65
C SER A 80 10.45 -8.14 -9.47
N ARG A 81 11.37 -7.99 -10.42
CA ARG A 81 12.71 -8.59 -10.35
C ARG A 81 13.51 -8.02 -9.18
N GLY A 82 13.57 -6.69 -9.05
CA GLY A 82 14.27 -6.00 -7.99
C GLY A 82 13.69 -6.31 -6.61
N LEU A 83 12.35 -6.32 -6.50
CA LEU A 83 11.66 -6.68 -5.27
C LEU A 83 12.00 -8.12 -4.83
N MET A 84 11.94 -9.09 -5.75
CA MET A 84 12.26 -10.49 -5.45
C MET A 84 13.75 -10.70 -5.12
N GLN A 85 14.65 -9.94 -5.75
CA GLN A 85 16.07 -9.97 -5.44
C GLN A 85 16.33 -9.41 -4.03
N ALA A 86 15.74 -8.27 -3.69
CA ALA A 86 15.89 -7.66 -2.37
C ALA A 86 15.24 -8.50 -1.25
N ALA A 87 14.15 -9.22 -1.58
CA ALA A 87 13.41 -10.06 -0.64
C ALA A 87 14.15 -11.34 -0.23
N ARG A 88 15.11 -11.80 -1.01
CA ARG A 88 15.86 -13.03 -0.71
C ARG A 88 17.04 -12.77 0.18
N PHE A 89 17.33 -13.73 1.06
CA PHE A 89 18.63 -13.78 1.70
C PHE A 89 19.73 -14.04 0.68
N GLU A 90 20.93 -13.57 0.98
CA GLU A 90 22.14 -14.04 0.31
C GLU A 90 22.38 -15.51 0.65
N GLU A 91 23.32 -16.16 -0.06
CA GLU A 91 23.63 -17.58 0.12
C GLU A 91 23.92 -17.90 1.60
N GLY A 92 23.24 -18.93 2.11
CA GLY A 92 23.34 -19.37 3.50
C GLY A 92 22.43 -18.65 4.50
N GLY A 93 21.70 -17.60 4.10
CA GLY A 93 20.73 -16.94 4.97
C GLY A 93 19.40 -17.71 5.05
N SER A 94 18.72 -17.68 6.20
CA SER A 94 17.48 -18.40 6.46
C SER A 94 16.57 -17.60 7.40
N LEU A 95 15.30 -17.51 7.03
CA LEU A 95 14.26 -16.88 7.84
C LEU A 95 14.19 -17.50 9.24
N ARG A 96 14.21 -18.83 9.30
CA ARG A 96 14.14 -19.56 10.57
C ARG A 96 15.37 -19.36 11.45
N ALA A 97 16.52 -19.10 10.86
CA ALA A 97 17.75 -18.83 11.60
C ALA A 97 17.79 -17.45 12.23
N VAL A 98 17.17 -16.45 11.61
CA VAL A 98 17.14 -15.06 12.10
C VAL A 98 15.98 -14.78 13.05
N LEU A 99 14.86 -15.54 12.95
CA LEU A 99 13.70 -15.35 13.80
C LEU A 99 13.94 -15.88 15.22
N PRO A 100 13.61 -15.09 16.27
CA PRO A 100 13.50 -15.62 17.62
C PRO A 100 12.51 -16.80 17.66
N GLU A 101 12.80 -17.83 18.48
CA GLU A 101 11.97 -19.04 18.55
C GLU A 101 10.49 -18.73 18.82
N ALA A 102 10.20 -17.78 19.69
CA ALA A 102 8.82 -17.38 20.01
C ALA A 102 8.12 -16.76 18.81
N THR A 103 8.81 -15.93 18.01
CA THR A 103 8.28 -15.32 16.79
C THR A 103 8.07 -16.37 15.72
N ARG A 104 9.03 -17.29 15.54
CA ARG A 104 8.92 -18.40 14.59
C ARG A 104 7.70 -19.28 14.89
N LYS A 105 7.49 -19.66 16.16
CA LYS A 105 6.31 -20.45 16.55
C LYS A 105 4.99 -19.73 16.29
N LYS A 106 4.91 -18.40 16.50
CA LYS A 106 3.73 -17.62 16.15
C LYS A 106 3.50 -17.59 14.64
N LEU A 107 4.55 -17.44 13.87
CA LEU A 107 4.48 -17.45 12.40
C LEU A 107 4.02 -18.82 11.88
N GLU A 108 4.58 -19.91 12.42
CA GLU A 108 4.16 -21.28 12.10
C GLU A 108 2.70 -21.56 12.47
N ALA A 109 2.24 -21.04 13.61
CA ALA A 109 0.83 -21.14 14.00
C ALA A 109 -0.11 -20.35 13.08
N PHE A 110 0.35 -19.23 12.54
CA PHE A 110 -0.45 -18.36 11.65
C PHE A 110 -0.49 -18.86 10.20
N MET A 111 0.66 -19.20 9.62
CA MET A 111 0.82 -19.57 8.21
C MET A 111 0.84 -21.09 7.98
N GLY A 112 1.15 -21.85 9.01
CA GLY A 112 1.49 -23.28 8.92
C GLY A 112 2.99 -23.52 8.72
N GLU A 113 3.50 -24.59 9.33
CA GLU A 113 4.93 -24.95 9.30
C GLU A 113 5.47 -25.12 7.87
N ALA A 114 4.69 -25.77 6.99
CA ALA A 114 5.09 -25.97 5.59
C ALA A 114 5.25 -24.67 4.81
N ALA A 115 4.39 -23.66 5.07
CA ALA A 115 4.50 -22.34 4.44
C ALA A 115 5.71 -21.57 4.93
N VAL A 116 6.01 -21.62 6.22
CA VAL A 116 7.21 -21.01 6.80
C VAL A 116 8.47 -21.65 6.24
N LEU A 117 8.50 -22.99 6.12
CA LEU A 117 9.60 -23.72 5.51
C LEU A 117 9.79 -23.35 4.03
N GLY A 118 8.71 -23.24 3.27
CA GLY A 118 8.74 -22.82 1.86
C GLY A 118 9.20 -21.37 1.67
N SER A 119 9.10 -20.55 2.70
CA SER A 119 9.52 -19.16 2.71
C SER A 119 10.89 -18.91 3.35
N ASP A 120 11.64 -19.97 3.68
CA ASP A 120 12.88 -19.90 4.47
C ASP A 120 14.00 -19.06 3.81
N SER A 121 13.99 -18.96 2.47
CA SER A 121 14.92 -18.11 1.73
C SER A 121 14.53 -16.62 1.67
N MET A 122 13.40 -16.24 2.26
CA MET A 122 12.88 -14.87 2.21
C MET A 122 13.16 -14.10 3.50
N LYS A 123 13.49 -12.82 3.37
CA LYS A 123 13.72 -11.92 4.51
C LYS A 123 12.41 -11.61 5.26
N PRO A 124 12.47 -11.30 6.57
CA PRO A 124 11.29 -11.05 7.39
C PRO A 124 10.39 -9.95 6.85
N TRP A 125 10.94 -8.82 6.39
CA TRP A 125 10.16 -7.71 5.85
C TRP A 125 9.23 -8.14 4.70
N PHE A 126 9.69 -9.04 3.83
CA PHE A 126 8.89 -9.52 2.70
C PHE A 126 7.75 -10.43 3.16
N ILE A 127 7.99 -11.26 4.17
CA ILE A 127 6.95 -12.08 4.79
C ILE A 127 5.89 -11.19 5.43
N THR A 128 6.30 -10.18 6.21
CA THR A 128 5.39 -9.21 6.84
C THR A 128 4.56 -8.46 5.80
N LEU A 129 5.19 -7.98 4.73
CA LEU A 129 4.49 -7.31 3.63
C LEU A 129 3.41 -8.21 3.01
N ASN A 130 3.76 -9.46 2.67
CA ASN A 130 2.80 -10.40 2.08
C ASN A 130 1.67 -10.77 3.03
N MET A 131 1.95 -10.96 4.32
CA MET A 131 0.93 -11.19 5.34
C MET A 131 -0.04 -10.00 5.43
N THR A 132 0.51 -8.79 5.49
CA THR A 132 -0.29 -7.55 5.55
C THR A 132 -1.19 -7.43 4.32
N VAL A 133 -0.64 -7.59 3.13
CA VAL A 133 -1.42 -7.56 1.88
C VAL A 133 -2.50 -8.64 1.90
N SER A 134 -2.18 -9.86 2.32
CA SER A 134 -3.16 -10.95 2.40
C SER A 134 -4.31 -10.63 3.35
N MET A 135 -4.03 -10.05 4.50
CA MET A 135 -5.06 -9.63 5.46
C MET A 135 -5.97 -8.53 4.89
N ILE A 136 -5.39 -7.56 4.19
CA ILE A 136 -6.13 -6.48 3.55
C ILE A 136 -7.05 -7.04 2.43
N LEU A 137 -6.54 -7.97 1.61
CA LEU A 137 -7.34 -8.66 0.59
C LEU A 137 -8.50 -9.46 1.21
N GLN A 138 -8.25 -10.19 2.30
CA GLN A 138 -9.29 -10.92 3.04
C GLN A 138 -10.34 -10.00 3.64
N ALA A 139 -9.98 -8.76 3.99
CA ALA A 139 -10.92 -7.72 4.42
C ALA A 139 -11.74 -7.12 3.27
N GLY A 140 -11.58 -7.61 2.03
CA GLY A 140 -12.34 -7.23 0.85
C GLY A 140 -11.81 -6.02 0.10
N PHE A 141 -10.58 -5.57 0.39
CA PHE A 141 -9.93 -4.55 -0.40
C PHE A 141 -9.32 -5.13 -1.68
N ASN A 142 -9.25 -4.32 -2.72
CA ASN A 142 -8.76 -4.73 -4.03
C ASN A 142 -7.68 -3.74 -4.52
N PRO A 143 -6.46 -4.20 -4.83
CA PRO A 143 -5.39 -3.34 -5.36
C PRO A 143 -5.73 -2.76 -6.75
N ALA A 144 -6.55 -3.45 -7.55
CA ALA A 144 -6.99 -2.91 -8.83
C ALA A 144 -7.92 -1.69 -8.70
N LEU A 145 -8.46 -1.45 -7.50
CA LEU A 145 -9.27 -0.29 -7.14
C LEU A 145 -8.48 0.80 -6.41
N GLY A 146 -7.16 0.64 -6.25
CA GLY A 146 -6.32 1.66 -5.62
C GLY A 146 -6.37 2.99 -6.36
N MET A 147 -6.28 4.10 -5.61
CA MET A 147 -6.33 5.46 -6.18
C MET A 147 -5.22 5.69 -7.20
N ASP A 148 -4.02 5.18 -6.93
CA ASP A 148 -2.89 5.28 -7.84
C ASP A 148 -3.21 4.63 -9.19
N VAL A 149 -3.69 3.39 -9.15
CA VAL A 149 -4.07 2.62 -10.35
C VAL A 149 -5.18 3.35 -11.11
N HIS A 150 -6.20 3.84 -10.40
CA HIS A 150 -7.31 4.57 -10.97
C HIS A 150 -6.83 5.83 -11.73
N PHE A 151 -6.02 6.67 -11.10
CA PHE A 151 -5.54 7.90 -11.73
C PHE A 151 -4.46 7.66 -12.78
N MET A 152 -3.64 6.61 -12.66
CA MET A 152 -2.71 6.19 -13.72
C MET A 152 -3.45 5.80 -14.99
N GLN A 153 -4.51 5.01 -14.88
CA GLN A 153 -5.34 4.59 -16.02
C GLN A 153 -6.06 5.78 -16.67
N ARG A 154 -6.60 6.68 -15.86
CA ARG A 154 -7.27 7.90 -16.36
C ARG A 154 -6.27 8.84 -17.03
N ALA A 155 -5.11 9.07 -16.44
CA ALA A 155 -4.08 9.91 -17.03
C ALA A 155 -3.61 9.37 -18.40
N GLU A 156 -3.49 8.03 -18.53
CA GLU A 156 -3.18 7.37 -19.80
C GLU A 156 -4.29 7.58 -20.84
N ALA A 157 -5.55 7.39 -20.45
CA ALA A 157 -6.71 7.59 -21.32
C ALA A 157 -6.87 9.05 -21.77
N ASP A 158 -6.63 10.00 -20.87
CA ASP A 158 -6.75 11.44 -21.13
C ASP A 158 -5.46 12.06 -21.71
N ALA A 159 -4.43 11.23 -21.97
CA ALA A 159 -3.10 11.64 -22.43
C ALA A 159 -2.47 12.76 -21.57
N LYS A 160 -2.76 12.79 -20.26
CA LYS A 160 -2.14 13.73 -19.33
C LYS A 160 -0.69 13.33 -19.03
N PRO A 161 0.24 14.30 -19.01
CA PRO A 161 1.63 14.04 -18.62
C PRO A 161 1.73 13.46 -17.22
N THR A 162 2.58 12.45 -17.04
CA THR A 162 2.81 11.79 -15.75
C THR A 162 4.28 11.78 -15.37
N ARG A 163 4.59 11.84 -14.08
CA ARG A 163 5.95 11.75 -13.51
C ARG A 163 5.93 10.92 -12.24
N GLY A 164 7.10 10.45 -11.81
CA GLY A 164 7.33 9.85 -10.48
C GLY A 164 8.13 10.81 -9.60
N LEU A 165 7.94 10.71 -8.29
CA LEU A 165 8.76 11.36 -7.27
C LEU A 165 9.98 10.50 -6.95
N GLU A 166 9.80 9.19 -6.96
CA GLU A 166 10.77 8.18 -6.58
C GLU A 166 10.96 7.17 -7.70
N THR A 167 12.07 6.47 -7.65
CA THR A 167 12.34 5.34 -8.53
C THR A 167 11.89 4.02 -7.87
N VAL A 168 11.76 2.96 -8.67
CA VAL A 168 11.57 1.60 -8.16
C VAL A 168 12.66 1.20 -7.17
N ALA A 169 13.90 1.62 -7.40
CA ALA A 169 15.02 1.32 -6.52
C ALA A 169 14.86 2.00 -5.14
N ASP A 170 14.39 3.25 -5.12
CA ASP A 170 14.14 3.99 -3.87
C ASP A 170 13.05 3.29 -3.03
N GLN A 171 11.96 2.86 -3.67
CA GLN A 171 10.87 2.13 -3.01
C GLN A 171 11.35 0.78 -2.44
N ILE A 172 12.12 0.02 -3.21
CA ILE A 172 12.69 -1.25 -2.74
C ILE A 172 13.63 -1.01 -1.56
N ALA A 173 14.46 0.02 -1.63
CA ALA A 173 15.36 0.39 -0.53
C ALA A 173 14.59 0.78 0.73
N ALA A 174 13.51 1.55 0.60
CA ALA A 174 12.64 1.92 1.72
C ALA A 174 11.99 0.69 2.39
N LEU A 175 11.51 -0.28 1.61
CA LEU A 175 10.90 -1.50 2.12
C LEU A 175 11.89 -2.47 2.76
N SER A 176 13.10 -2.58 2.19
CA SER A 176 14.10 -3.57 2.57
C SER A 176 15.22 -3.05 3.47
N GLY A 177 15.28 -1.72 3.69
CA GLY A 177 16.43 -1.04 4.29
C GLY A 177 16.52 -1.13 5.81
N ALA A 178 15.48 -1.60 6.50
CA ALA A 178 15.55 -1.79 7.94
C ALA A 178 16.62 -2.83 8.32
N PRO A 179 17.43 -2.61 9.37
CA PRO A 179 18.36 -3.61 9.90
C PRO A 179 17.65 -4.91 10.28
N MET A 180 18.36 -6.03 10.21
CA MET A 180 17.75 -7.35 10.44
C MET A 180 17.14 -7.51 11.83
N ASP A 181 17.77 -6.94 12.85
CA ASP A 181 17.29 -6.93 14.24
C ASP A 181 15.96 -6.16 14.40
N GLU A 182 15.76 -5.10 13.61
CA GLU A 182 14.48 -4.38 13.57
C GLU A 182 13.39 -5.14 12.78
N GLN A 183 13.79 -5.91 11.74
CA GLN A 183 12.84 -6.69 10.95
C GLN A 183 12.23 -7.88 11.71
N VAL A 184 12.85 -8.34 12.82
CA VAL A 184 12.43 -9.55 13.56
C VAL A 184 11.76 -9.24 14.91
N LEU A 185 11.59 -7.97 15.27
CA LEU A 185 10.87 -7.52 16.46
C LEU A 185 9.35 -7.66 16.29
#